data_36f3852ee73c2abef5616082986be4e7
#
_entry.id   36f3852ee73c2abef5616082986be4e7
#
_cell.length_a   1.000
_cell.length_b   1.000
_cell.length_c   1.000
_cell.angle_alpha   90.00
_cell.angle_beta   90.00
_cell.angle_gamma   90.00
#
_symmetry.space_group_name_H-M   'P 1'
#
loop_
_entity.id
_entity.type
_entity.pdbx_description
1 polymer ?
#
loop_
_entity_poly.entity_id
_entity_poly.type
_entity_poly.pdbx_seq_one_letter_code
_entity_poly.pdbx_strand_id
1 'polypeptide(L)'
;SAASDVYKRQIGYCLKPFSRSELMDSMQKAYQLLQEQEQKAENQEVSLEEQPNIFHPQHLVSSHKSVQMMIDYTEKHYQEDISIQNLAEYCSINPNYASQIFRQETGGTFVSYLTSLRIEHAAWLLAHSDQTVFAIATQVGYSDYFYFAKVFKKVKGCTPTAYRKDSEEHV
;
A
#
# COMPACT_ATOMS: atom_id res chain seq x y z
N SER A 1 22.60 -15.69 20.89
CA SER A 1 22.57 -14.33 21.37
C SER A 1 21.16 -13.94 21.80
N ALA A 2 21.01 -13.12 22.84
CA ALA A 2 19.75 -12.77 23.48
C ALA A 2 18.67 -12.14 22.53
N ALA A 3 19.07 -11.58 21.41
CA ALA A 3 18.16 -11.01 20.42
C ALA A 3 17.39 -12.08 19.61
N SER A 4 17.94 -13.30 19.48
CA SER A 4 17.28 -14.42 18.78
C SER A 4 16.18 -15.06 19.63
N ASP A 5 16.26 -14.97 20.95
CA ASP A 5 15.32 -15.62 21.86
C ASP A 5 14.04 -14.79 22.12
N VAL A 6 14.09 -13.48 21.97
CA VAL A 6 12.92 -12.60 22.13
C VAL A 6 11.97 -12.76 20.96
N TYR A 7 12.50 -12.95 19.74
CA TYR A 7 11.67 -13.19 18.55
C TYR A 7 10.98 -14.55 18.55
N LYS A 8 11.58 -15.54 19.21
CA LYS A 8 11.02 -16.91 19.32
C LYS A 8 9.82 -17.03 20.28
N ARG A 9 9.60 -16.06 21.15
CA ARG A 9 8.50 -16.11 22.14
C ARG A 9 7.18 -15.51 21.66
N GLN A 10 7.17 -14.77 20.55
CA GLN A 10 5.97 -14.06 20.08
C GLN A 10 5.23 -14.75 18.93
N ILE A 11 5.86 -15.70 18.24
CA ILE A 11 5.24 -16.46 17.16
C ILE A 11 5.40 -17.94 17.51
N GLY A 12 4.29 -18.62 17.78
CA GLY A 12 4.31 -20.06 18.06
C GLY A 12 4.91 -20.84 16.90
N TYR A 13 6.07 -21.48 17.13
CA TYR A 13 6.65 -22.40 16.17
C TYR A 13 5.82 -23.68 16.10
N CYS A 14 5.22 -23.96 14.94
CA CYS A 14 4.67 -25.28 14.65
C CYS A 14 5.81 -26.21 14.23
N LEU A 15 6.13 -27.20 15.06
CA LEU A 15 7.03 -28.30 14.72
C LEU A 15 6.25 -29.39 13.97
N LYS A 16 6.78 -29.91 12.87
CA LYS A 16 6.20 -31.02 12.09
C LYS A 16 6.22 -32.33 12.90
N PRO A 17 5.19 -33.21 12.75
CA PRO A 17 3.98 -33.08 11.96
C PRO A 17 2.85 -32.39 12.74
N PHE A 18 2.12 -31.46 12.09
CA PHE A 18 0.94 -30.81 12.71
C PHE A 18 -0.35 -31.44 12.22
N SER A 19 -1.32 -31.52 13.12
CA SER A 19 -2.67 -31.86 12.75
C SER A 19 -3.34 -30.69 12.02
N ARG A 20 -4.37 -31.00 11.23
CA ARG A 20 -5.17 -29.96 10.53
C ARG A 20 -5.77 -28.96 11.51
N SER A 21 -6.15 -29.40 12.73
CA SER A 21 -6.67 -28.55 13.79
C SER A 21 -5.63 -27.56 14.33
N GLU A 22 -4.39 -28.00 14.59
CA GLU A 22 -3.31 -27.14 15.08
C GLU A 22 -2.92 -26.06 14.05
N LEU A 23 -2.97 -26.40 12.76
CA LEU A 23 -2.74 -25.44 11.68
C LEU A 23 -3.86 -24.39 11.64
N MET A 24 -5.13 -24.83 11.74
CA MET A 24 -6.29 -23.95 11.77
C MET A 24 -6.26 -23.02 13.00
N ASP A 25 -5.92 -23.55 14.19
CA ASP A 25 -5.79 -22.76 15.42
C ASP A 25 -4.67 -21.72 15.33
N SER A 26 -3.55 -22.10 14.71
CA SER A 26 -2.43 -21.16 14.48
C SER A 26 -2.78 -20.07 13.48
N MET A 27 -3.51 -20.41 12.42
CA MET A 27 -4.02 -19.45 11.44
C MET A 27 -5.05 -18.51 12.07
N GLN A 28 -5.95 -19.04 12.90
CA GLN A 28 -6.97 -18.25 13.57
C GLN A 28 -6.36 -17.29 14.61
N LYS A 29 -5.33 -17.74 15.35
CA LYS A 29 -4.53 -16.87 16.24
C LYS A 29 -3.80 -15.77 15.48
N ALA A 30 -3.16 -16.11 14.38
CA ALA A 30 -2.48 -15.11 13.53
C ALA A 30 -3.48 -14.07 12.99
N TYR A 31 -4.67 -14.51 12.57
CA TYR A 31 -5.73 -13.63 12.09
C TYR A 31 -6.26 -12.71 13.20
N GLN A 32 -6.46 -13.22 14.43
CA GLN A 32 -6.88 -12.40 15.58
C GLN A 32 -5.81 -11.38 15.95
N LEU A 33 -4.53 -11.76 15.96
CA LEU A 33 -3.42 -10.83 16.22
C LEU A 33 -3.35 -9.72 15.16
N LEU A 34 -3.62 -10.04 13.90
CA LEU A 34 -3.70 -9.06 12.83
C LEU A 34 -4.86 -8.07 13.05
N GLN A 35 -6.03 -8.55 13.45
CA GLN A 35 -7.18 -7.68 13.76
C GLN A 35 -6.95 -6.80 14.99
N GLU A 36 -6.33 -7.34 16.07
CA GLU A 36 -5.98 -6.56 17.26
C GLU A 36 -4.94 -5.48 16.96
N GLN A 37 -4.02 -5.73 16.03
CA GLN A 37 -3.04 -4.74 15.61
C GLN A 37 -3.64 -3.70 14.66
N GLU A 38 -4.63 -4.06 13.83
CA GLU A 38 -5.42 -3.09 13.07
C GLU A 38 -6.14 -2.11 14.02
N GLN A 39 -6.79 -2.61 15.07
CA GLN A 39 -7.47 -1.78 16.07
C GLN A 39 -6.49 -0.91 16.88
N LYS A 40 -5.27 -1.40 17.17
CA LYS A 40 -4.23 -0.61 17.83
C LYS A 40 -3.64 0.47 16.94
N ALA A 41 -3.53 0.22 15.63
CA ALA A 41 -3.12 1.23 14.66
C ALA A 41 -4.17 2.35 14.51
N GLU A 42 -5.46 2.05 14.76
CA GLU A 42 -6.54 3.05 14.80
C GLU A 42 -6.39 4.05 15.95
N ASN A 43 -5.82 3.63 17.08
CA ASN A 43 -5.71 4.46 18.29
C ASN A 43 -4.38 5.21 18.46
N GLN A 44 -3.40 5.01 17.58
CA GLN A 44 -2.18 5.81 17.55
C GLN A 44 -2.31 6.96 16.54
N GLU A 45 -2.69 8.14 17.03
CA GLU A 45 -2.47 9.41 16.32
C GLU A 45 -0.97 9.61 16.14
N VAL A 46 -0.46 9.20 14.99
CA VAL A 46 0.87 9.60 14.54
C VAL A 46 0.70 10.91 13.79
N SER A 47 1.26 11.97 14.36
CA SER A 47 1.43 13.28 13.72
C SER A 47 2.17 13.09 12.39
N LEU A 48 1.44 12.92 11.31
CA LEU A 48 1.97 13.07 9.95
C LEU A 48 1.79 14.54 9.59
N GLU A 49 2.75 15.36 9.99
CA GLU A 49 2.95 16.70 9.46
C GLU A 49 3.36 16.55 7.99
N GLU A 50 2.40 16.60 7.17
CA GLU A 50 2.24 16.94 5.77
C GLU A 50 1.01 16.19 5.27
N GLN A 51 -0.08 16.93 5.08
CA GLN A 51 -1.26 16.36 4.42
C GLN A 51 -0.85 16.02 2.99
N PRO A 52 -0.83 14.73 2.58
CA PRO A 52 -0.74 14.46 1.16
C PRO A 52 -2.02 15.01 0.54
N ASN A 53 -1.87 15.92 -0.38
CA ASN A 53 -2.92 16.30 -1.29
C ASN A 53 -3.49 15.01 -1.89
N ILE A 54 -4.75 14.70 -1.57
CA ILE A 54 -5.41 13.49 -2.07
C ILE A 54 -5.59 13.69 -3.57
N PHE A 55 -4.71 13.05 -4.32
CA PHE A 55 -4.72 13.13 -5.77
C PHE A 55 -5.57 11.99 -6.31
N HIS A 56 -6.58 12.30 -7.11
CA HIS A 56 -7.36 11.29 -7.81
C HIS A 56 -6.72 11.02 -9.18
N PRO A 57 -6.11 9.86 -9.41
CA PRO A 57 -5.55 9.50 -10.70
C PRO A 57 -6.66 9.12 -11.69
N GLN A 58 -7.38 10.10 -12.20
CA GLN A 58 -8.21 9.89 -13.38
C GLN A 58 -7.38 10.26 -14.59
N HIS A 59 -6.83 9.27 -15.30
CA HIS A 59 -6.13 9.39 -16.58
C HIS A 59 -5.43 10.73 -16.80
N LEU A 60 -4.34 10.93 -16.07
CA LEU A 60 -3.54 12.13 -16.19
C LEU A 60 -2.86 12.13 -17.55
N VAL A 61 -3.21 13.08 -18.38
CA VAL A 61 -2.53 13.32 -19.64
C VAL A 61 -1.81 14.67 -19.52
N SER A 62 -0.48 14.62 -19.59
CA SER A 62 0.33 15.85 -19.59
C SER A 62 0.74 16.21 -21.00
N SER A 63 0.70 17.51 -21.32
CA SER A 63 1.26 18.04 -22.55
C SER A 63 2.79 18.04 -22.55
N HIS A 64 3.42 17.95 -21.36
CA HIS A 64 4.86 17.90 -21.21
C HIS A 64 5.37 16.47 -21.44
N LYS A 65 6.09 16.24 -22.53
CA LYS A 65 6.56 14.90 -22.98
C LYS A 65 7.24 14.09 -21.86
N SER A 66 8.15 14.69 -21.10
CA SER A 66 8.86 13.97 -20.02
C SER A 66 7.92 13.60 -18.88
N VAL A 67 6.93 14.44 -18.55
CA VAL A 67 5.94 14.13 -17.52
C VAL A 67 5.01 13.00 -17.97
N GLN A 68 4.59 13.00 -19.23
CA GLN A 68 3.80 11.90 -19.78
C GLN A 68 4.59 10.59 -19.73
N MET A 69 5.88 10.60 -20.10
CA MET A 69 6.75 9.42 -19.97
C MET A 69 6.87 8.93 -18.52
N MET A 70 6.97 9.84 -17.54
CA MET A 70 7.00 9.49 -16.12
C MET A 70 5.68 8.87 -15.65
N ILE A 71 4.54 9.40 -16.09
CA ILE A 71 3.20 8.86 -15.81
C ILE A 71 3.07 7.44 -16.38
N ASP A 72 3.35 7.26 -17.69
CA ASP A 72 3.25 5.98 -18.38
C ASP A 72 4.15 4.91 -17.76
N TYR A 73 5.37 5.30 -17.34
CA TYR A 73 6.27 4.40 -16.63
C TYR A 73 5.71 4.00 -15.29
N THR A 74 5.19 4.96 -14.52
CA THR A 74 4.63 4.71 -13.18
C THR A 74 3.42 3.77 -13.26
N GLU A 75 2.52 3.96 -14.21
CA GLU A 75 1.34 3.11 -14.41
C GLU A 75 1.71 1.66 -14.76
N LYS A 76 2.83 1.44 -15.43
CA LYS A 76 3.32 0.09 -15.76
C LYS A 76 4.08 -0.59 -14.62
N HIS A 77 4.74 0.21 -13.75
CA HIS A 77 5.68 -0.28 -12.74
C HIS A 77 5.27 0.08 -11.29
N TYR A 78 4.02 0.50 -11.06
CA TYR A 78 3.57 0.96 -9.73
C TYR A 78 3.73 -0.08 -8.62
N GLN A 79 3.80 -1.37 -8.95
CA GLN A 79 4.00 -2.47 -8.01
C GLN A 79 5.45 -2.57 -7.52
N GLU A 80 6.39 -2.00 -8.26
CA GLU A 80 7.82 -2.05 -7.99
C GLU A 80 8.25 -0.91 -7.06
N ASP A 81 9.44 -1.03 -6.47
CA ASP A 81 10.04 0.06 -5.68
C ASP A 81 10.64 1.10 -6.62
N ILE A 82 9.79 2.05 -7.02
CA ILE A 82 10.17 3.14 -7.93
C ILE A 82 10.21 4.49 -7.22
N SER A 83 11.16 5.30 -7.65
CA SER A 83 11.42 6.63 -7.11
C SER A 83 11.48 7.69 -8.21
N ILE A 84 11.41 8.96 -7.82
CA ILE A 84 11.58 10.06 -8.80
C ILE A 84 12.97 10.05 -9.44
N GLN A 85 13.98 9.48 -8.76
CA GLN A 85 15.32 9.30 -9.32
C GLN A 85 15.30 8.31 -10.48
N ASN A 86 14.63 7.17 -10.33
CA ASN A 86 14.47 6.18 -11.42
C ASN A 86 13.76 6.79 -12.63
N LEU A 87 12.72 7.60 -12.39
CA LEU A 87 12.00 8.28 -13.46
C LEU A 87 12.85 9.34 -14.16
N ALA A 88 13.65 10.10 -13.40
CA ALA A 88 14.56 11.09 -13.93
C ALA A 88 15.63 10.45 -14.84
N GLU A 89 16.20 9.32 -14.40
CA GLU A 89 17.14 8.51 -15.19
C GLU A 89 16.48 7.99 -16.47
N TYR A 90 15.27 7.43 -16.36
CA TYR A 90 14.49 6.96 -17.50
C TYR A 90 14.24 8.05 -18.55
N CYS A 91 13.93 9.27 -18.08
CA CYS A 91 13.70 10.44 -18.94
C CYS A 91 14.99 11.17 -19.34
N SER A 92 16.17 10.77 -18.84
CA SER A 92 17.46 11.44 -19.04
C SER A 92 17.45 12.90 -18.62
N ILE A 93 16.82 13.21 -17.47
CA ILE A 93 16.74 14.56 -16.89
C ILE A 93 17.26 14.58 -15.45
N ASN A 94 17.50 15.78 -14.91
CA ASN A 94 17.92 15.92 -13.53
C ASN A 94 16.76 15.61 -12.55
N PRO A 95 16.99 14.88 -11.43
CA PRO A 95 15.94 14.52 -10.47
C PRO A 95 15.19 15.71 -9.85
N ASN A 96 15.89 16.82 -9.55
CA ASN A 96 15.24 18.01 -9.02
C ASN A 96 14.31 18.65 -10.06
N TYR A 97 14.76 18.70 -11.31
CA TYR A 97 13.92 19.16 -12.42
C TYR A 97 12.72 18.23 -12.63
N ALA A 98 12.92 16.92 -12.61
CA ALA A 98 11.84 15.94 -12.70
C ALA A 98 10.77 16.15 -11.62
N SER A 99 11.18 16.33 -10.35
CA SER A 99 10.28 16.62 -9.24
C SER A 99 9.49 17.91 -9.45
N GLN A 100 10.16 18.94 -9.93
CA GLN A 100 9.54 20.26 -10.15
C GLN A 100 8.49 20.20 -11.25
N ILE A 101 8.85 19.68 -12.43
CA ILE A 101 7.92 19.62 -13.58
C ILE A 101 6.77 18.65 -13.30
N PHE A 102 7.04 17.51 -12.64
CA PHE A 102 5.99 16.57 -12.26
C PHE A 102 4.95 17.27 -11.37
N ARG A 103 5.40 18.00 -10.34
CA ARG A 103 4.50 18.74 -9.45
C ARG A 103 3.74 19.85 -10.15
N GLN A 104 4.38 20.58 -11.06
CA GLN A 104 3.73 21.66 -11.83
C GLN A 104 2.62 21.12 -12.74
N GLU A 105 2.88 20.03 -13.45
CA GLU A 105 1.93 19.46 -14.42
C GLU A 105 0.82 18.64 -13.76
N THR A 106 1.12 17.92 -12.66
CA THR A 106 0.16 17.02 -12.02
C THR A 106 -0.52 17.61 -10.79
N GLY A 107 -0.03 18.73 -10.27
CA GLY A 107 -0.53 19.35 -9.04
C GLY A 107 -0.10 18.63 -7.74
N GLY A 108 0.64 17.52 -7.81
CA GLY A 108 1.07 16.72 -6.66
C GLY A 108 2.51 16.23 -6.76
N THR A 109 3.02 15.65 -5.67
CA THR A 109 4.33 15.01 -5.71
C THR A 109 4.23 13.63 -6.36
N PHE A 110 5.35 13.12 -6.91
CA PHE A 110 5.42 11.76 -7.43
C PHE A 110 4.98 10.71 -6.39
N VAL A 111 5.41 10.86 -5.12
CA VAL A 111 5.04 9.94 -4.04
C VAL A 111 3.53 9.96 -3.79
N SER A 112 2.89 11.13 -3.80
CA SER A 112 1.43 11.21 -3.64
C SER A 112 0.69 10.56 -4.81
N TYR A 113 1.18 10.74 -6.03
CA TYR A 113 0.63 10.12 -7.24
C TYR A 113 0.73 8.59 -7.18
N LEU A 114 1.94 8.06 -6.91
CA LEU A 114 2.17 6.60 -6.78
C LEU A 114 1.31 5.99 -5.67
N THR A 115 1.21 6.68 -4.52
CA THR A 115 0.37 6.26 -3.40
C THR A 115 -1.09 6.16 -3.83
N SER A 116 -1.64 7.20 -4.46
CA SER A 116 -3.03 7.21 -4.92
C SER A 116 -3.28 6.11 -5.94
N LEU A 117 -2.38 5.92 -6.90
CA LEU A 117 -2.48 4.87 -7.91
C LEU A 117 -2.54 3.47 -7.28
N ARG A 118 -1.65 3.17 -6.33
CA ARG A 118 -1.64 1.89 -5.60
C ARG A 118 -2.93 1.66 -4.80
N ILE A 119 -3.42 2.70 -4.13
CA ILE A 119 -4.66 2.60 -3.32
C ILE A 119 -5.90 2.45 -4.21
N GLU A 120 -5.96 3.10 -5.38
CA GLU A 120 -7.05 2.89 -6.33
C GLU A 120 -7.07 1.46 -6.86
N HIS A 121 -5.92 0.90 -7.24
CA HIS A 121 -5.83 -0.50 -7.64
C HIS A 121 -6.20 -1.46 -6.50
N ALA A 122 -5.76 -1.17 -5.26
CA ALA A 122 -6.14 -1.96 -4.10
C ALA A 122 -7.65 -1.92 -3.85
N ALA A 123 -8.28 -0.75 -3.94
CA ALA A 123 -9.72 -0.59 -3.77
C ALA A 123 -10.51 -1.37 -4.83
N TRP A 124 -10.05 -1.33 -6.09
CA TRP A 124 -10.65 -2.14 -7.15
C TRP A 124 -10.54 -3.64 -6.87
N LEU A 125 -9.35 -4.12 -6.46
CA LEU A 125 -9.14 -5.54 -6.11
C LEU A 125 -9.99 -5.97 -4.90
N LEU A 126 -10.13 -5.11 -3.90
CA LEU A 126 -10.97 -5.38 -2.73
C LEU A 126 -12.44 -5.55 -3.11
N ALA A 127 -12.94 -4.80 -4.08
CA ALA A 127 -14.32 -4.86 -4.53
C ALA A 127 -14.60 -6.01 -5.54
N HIS A 128 -13.57 -6.50 -6.25
CA HIS A 128 -13.77 -7.42 -7.39
C HIS A 128 -13.01 -8.75 -7.25
N SER A 129 -12.41 -9.05 -6.09
CA SER A 129 -11.71 -10.31 -5.87
C SER A 129 -11.84 -10.82 -4.44
N ASP A 130 -11.72 -12.16 -4.27
CA ASP A 130 -11.70 -12.83 -2.97
C ASP A 130 -10.30 -12.92 -2.35
N GLN A 131 -9.32 -12.20 -2.91
CA GLN A 131 -7.95 -12.19 -2.40
C GLN A 131 -7.91 -11.62 -0.99
N THR A 132 -7.00 -12.13 -0.14
CA THR A 132 -6.81 -11.57 1.20
C THR A 132 -6.29 -10.12 1.10
N VAL A 133 -6.63 -9.28 2.08
CA VAL A 133 -6.14 -7.90 2.14
C VAL A 133 -4.61 -7.84 2.12
N PHE A 134 -3.96 -8.81 2.78
CA PHE A 134 -2.50 -8.95 2.78
C PHE A 134 -1.95 -9.22 1.37
N ALA A 135 -2.56 -10.14 0.62
CA ALA A 135 -2.15 -10.44 -0.76
C ALA A 135 -2.31 -9.21 -1.66
N ILE A 136 -3.42 -8.49 -1.52
CA ILE A 136 -3.67 -7.24 -2.27
C ILE A 136 -2.62 -6.18 -1.93
N ALA A 137 -2.30 -5.97 -0.64
CA ALA A 137 -1.26 -5.03 -0.22
C ALA A 137 0.08 -5.33 -0.92
N THR A 138 0.50 -6.59 -0.89
CA THR A 138 1.73 -7.04 -1.56
C THR A 138 1.65 -6.84 -3.08
N GLN A 139 0.53 -7.19 -3.70
CA GLN A 139 0.33 -7.08 -5.14
C GLN A 139 0.40 -5.63 -5.63
N VAL A 140 -0.06 -4.66 -4.84
CA VAL A 140 -0.01 -3.25 -5.21
C VAL A 140 1.30 -2.56 -4.76
N GLY A 141 2.29 -3.31 -4.28
CA GLY A 141 3.65 -2.83 -4.00
C GLY A 141 3.90 -2.36 -2.56
N TYR A 142 3.11 -2.82 -1.58
CA TYR A 142 3.39 -2.59 -0.16
C TYR A 142 3.98 -3.84 0.48
N SER A 143 5.19 -3.73 1.01
CA SER A 143 5.85 -4.79 1.79
C SER A 143 5.38 -4.86 3.23
N ASP A 144 4.87 -3.74 3.77
CA ASP A 144 4.34 -3.62 5.13
C ASP A 144 2.83 -3.45 5.09
N TYR A 145 2.13 -4.46 5.59
CA TYR A 145 0.67 -4.49 5.65
C TYR A 145 0.08 -3.39 6.55
N PHE A 146 0.70 -3.10 7.69
CA PHE A 146 0.18 -2.09 8.62
C PHE A 146 0.32 -0.68 8.04
N TYR A 147 1.44 -0.43 7.39
CA TYR A 147 1.63 0.82 6.66
C TYR A 147 0.60 0.95 5.53
N PHE A 148 0.36 -0.12 4.76
CA PHE A 148 -0.69 -0.15 3.73
C PHE A 148 -2.07 0.18 4.30
N ALA A 149 -2.51 -0.51 5.38
CA ALA A 149 -3.82 -0.31 5.98
C ALA A 149 -4.02 1.13 6.46
N LYS A 150 -2.98 1.72 7.07
CA LYS A 150 -2.97 3.12 7.51
C LYS A 150 -3.08 4.10 6.33
N VAL A 151 -2.31 3.88 5.26
CA VAL A 151 -2.35 4.71 4.05
C VAL A 151 -3.71 4.57 3.36
N PHE A 152 -4.23 3.36 3.24
CA PHE A 152 -5.55 3.09 2.65
C PHE A 152 -6.65 3.83 3.41
N LYS A 153 -6.69 3.71 4.75
CA LYS A 153 -7.65 4.43 5.59
C LYS A 153 -7.54 5.95 5.41
N LYS A 154 -6.33 6.48 5.31
CA LYS A 154 -6.12 7.92 5.09
C LYS A 154 -6.67 8.39 3.75
N VAL A 155 -6.51 7.59 2.68
CA VAL A 155 -6.95 7.94 1.32
C VAL A 155 -8.44 7.68 1.11
N LYS A 156 -8.96 6.54 1.60
CA LYS A 156 -10.36 6.10 1.38
C LYS A 156 -11.33 6.42 2.53
N GLY A 157 -10.81 6.88 3.68
CA GLY A 157 -11.62 7.21 4.85
C GLY A 157 -12.03 6.00 5.73
N CYS A 158 -11.84 4.77 5.25
CA CYS A 158 -12.17 3.53 5.95
C CYS A 158 -11.07 2.48 5.79
N THR A 159 -11.09 1.45 6.64
CA THR A 159 -10.11 0.35 6.54
C THR A 159 -10.33 -0.49 5.28
N PRO A 160 -9.29 -1.20 4.75
CA PRO A 160 -9.44 -2.09 3.61
C PRO A 160 -10.54 -3.15 3.80
N THR A 161 -10.65 -3.70 5.01
CA THR A 161 -11.68 -4.71 5.36
C THR A 161 -13.09 -4.11 5.36
N ALA A 162 -13.26 -2.90 5.92
CA ALA A 162 -14.53 -2.19 5.89
C ALA A 162 -14.93 -1.84 4.44
N TYR A 163 -13.98 -1.37 3.64
CA TYR A 163 -14.19 -1.05 2.24
C TYR A 163 -14.71 -2.25 1.43
N ARG A 164 -14.13 -3.44 1.64
CA ARG A 164 -14.60 -4.68 1.01
C ARG A 164 -16.04 -4.99 1.38
N LYS A 165 -16.34 -4.97 2.69
CA LYS A 165 -17.68 -5.27 3.20
C LYS A 165 -18.74 -4.35 2.62
N ASP A 166 -18.47 -3.04 2.58
CA ASP A 166 -19.37 -2.06 1.99
C ASP A 166 -19.58 -2.31 0.48
N SER A 167 -18.54 -2.77 -0.23
CA SER A 167 -18.64 -3.10 -1.65
C SER A 167 -19.49 -4.34 -1.90
N GLU A 168 -19.46 -5.34 -1.01
CA GLU A 168 -20.27 -6.57 -1.10
C GLU A 168 -21.76 -6.30 -0.82
N GLU A 169 -22.09 -5.30 0.01
CA GLU A 169 -23.47 -4.94 0.35
C GLU A 169 -24.19 -4.13 -0.77
N HIS A 170 -23.45 -3.64 -1.76
CA HIS A 170 -23.96 -2.79 -2.84
C HIS A 170 -24.00 -3.49 -4.21
N VAL A 171 -23.69 -4.78 -4.28
CA VAL A 171 -23.81 -5.65 -5.47
C VAL A 171 -25.04 -6.54 -5.34
#